data_a0f1dcac98322617e15b5c7747756de3
#
_entry.id   a0f1dcac98322617e15b5c7747756de3
#
_cell.length_a   1.000
_cell.length_b   1.000
_cell.length_c   1.000
_cell.angle_alpha   90.00
_cell.angle_beta   90.00
_cell.angle_gamma   90.00
#
_symmetry.space_group_name_H-M   'P 1'
#
loop_
_entity.id
_entity.type
_entity.pdbx_description
1 polymer ?
#
loop_
_entity_poly.entity_id
_entity_poly.type
_entity_poly.pdbx_seq_one_letter_code
_entity_poly.pdbx_strand_id
1 'polypeptide(L)'
;MFAGSKTVSSERNDYIMKATGIVRRIDDLGRVVIPKEIRRTMRIREGTPLEIYTSVDGEVIFRKYSPVGEISGTADQYADVLYKVGGMPTVICDRDHVIAASGIQKKEVLERRVSSSLEDLIEQRKSLYRTADGIKMNPIEGVDRFAVACAPIMADGDVNGAVIMLSDKENSAVDDKTKALVEAAAMYFGKQMEDV
;
A
#
# COMPACT_ATOMS: atom_id res chain seq x y z
N MET A 1 21.08 -27.14 -2.16
CA MET A 1 20.01 -27.48 -1.22
C MET A 1 18.89 -26.46 -1.48
N PHE A 2 17.89 -26.83 -2.31
CA PHE A 2 16.85 -25.91 -2.74
C PHE A 2 15.78 -25.80 -1.65
N ALA A 3 15.53 -24.59 -1.20
CA ALA A 3 14.48 -24.28 -0.22
C ALA A 3 13.09 -24.56 -0.81
N GLY A 4 12.20 -25.08 0.02
CA GLY A 4 10.93 -25.64 -0.38
C GLY A 4 10.00 -24.67 -1.10
N SER A 5 9.38 -25.15 -2.17
CA SER A 5 8.28 -24.48 -2.86
C SER A 5 7.06 -24.39 -1.92
N LYS A 6 6.72 -23.19 -1.49
CA LYS A 6 5.40 -22.92 -0.93
C LYS A 6 4.37 -23.09 -2.04
N THR A 7 3.61 -24.18 -1.99
CA THR A 7 2.44 -24.38 -2.84
C THR A 7 1.35 -23.44 -2.35
N VAL A 8 1.16 -22.32 -3.05
CA VAL A 8 0.01 -21.44 -2.83
C VAL A 8 -1.19 -22.12 -3.48
N SER A 9 -2.19 -22.48 -2.68
CA SER A 9 -3.45 -23.05 -3.14
C SER A 9 -4.11 -22.11 -4.16
N SER A 10 -4.32 -22.65 -5.36
CA SER A 10 -4.99 -21.98 -6.49
C SER A 10 -6.47 -21.77 -6.16
N GLU A 11 -6.83 -20.65 -5.58
CA GLU A 11 -8.14 -20.06 -5.87
C GLU A 11 -8.05 -19.48 -7.27
N ARG A 12 -8.86 -19.98 -8.20
CA ARG A 12 -9.00 -19.43 -9.55
C ARG A 12 -9.58 -18.03 -9.45
N ASN A 13 -8.71 -17.06 -9.29
CA ASN A 13 -9.03 -15.68 -9.56
C ASN A 13 -8.99 -15.56 -11.09
N ASP A 14 -10.16 -15.48 -11.73
CA ASP A 14 -10.30 -15.20 -13.16
C ASP A 14 -9.76 -13.77 -13.40
N TYR A 15 -8.43 -13.65 -13.50
CA TYR A 15 -7.83 -12.41 -13.97
C TYR A 15 -8.27 -12.21 -15.42
N ILE A 16 -9.07 -11.18 -15.66
CA ILE A 16 -9.36 -10.72 -17.01
C ILE A 16 -8.06 -10.18 -17.60
N MET A 17 -7.31 -11.07 -18.26
CA MET A 17 -6.08 -10.69 -18.94
C MET A 17 -6.42 -9.87 -20.18
N LYS A 18 -5.96 -8.63 -20.22
CA LYS A 18 -6.12 -7.75 -21.38
C LYS A 18 -4.84 -7.79 -22.20
N ALA A 19 -4.94 -8.30 -23.42
CA ALA A 19 -3.83 -8.25 -24.36
C ALA A 19 -3.44 -6.79 -24.66
N THR A 20 -2.16 -6.47 -24.50
CA THR A 20 -1.62 -5.12 -24.78
C THR A 20 -1.20 -4.96 -26.26
N GLY A 21 -1.08 -6.05 -27.01
CA GLY A 21 -0.55 -6.06 -28.38
C GLY A 21 0.94 -5.73 -28.49
N ILE A 22 1.63 -5.56 -27.36
CA ILE A 22 3.03 -5.18 -27.34
C ILE A 22 3.92 -6.43 -27.25
N VAL A 23 4.81 -6.59 -28.22
CA VAL A 23 5.84 -7.66 -28.24
C VAL A 23 7.20 -7.07 -27.91
N ARG A 24 7.95 -7.73 -27.03
CA ARG A 24 9.34 -7.38 -26.69
C ARG A 24 10.22 -8.61 -26.79
N ARG A 25 11.48 -8.41 -27.15
CA ARG A 25 12.50 -9.46 -27.17
C ARG A 25 13.30 -9.40 -25.88
N ILE A 26 13.72 -10.58 -25.43
CA ILE A 26 14.73 -10.70 -24.37
C ILE A 26 16.08 -10.36 -24.99
N ASP A 27 16.88 -9.54 -24.31
CA ASP A 27 18.25 -9.20 -24.74
C ASP A 27 19.24 -10.32 -24.37
N ASP A 28 20.50 -10.13 -24.76
CA ASP A 28 21.61 -11.06 -24.50
C ASP A 28 21.96 -11.22 -23.01
N LEU A 29 21.52 -10.28 -22.17
CA LEU A 29 21.63 -10.34 -20.70
C LEU A 29 20.37 -10.91 -20.02
N GLY A 30 19.39 -11.42 -20.78
CA GLY A 30 18.16 -11.98 -20.23
C GLY A 30 17.14 -10.94 -19.75
N ARG A 31 17.25 -9.66 -20.17
CA ARG A 31 16.36 -8.59 -19.72
C ARG A 31 15.21 -8.36 -20.70
N VAL A 32 14.03 -8.03 -20.14
CA VAL A 32 12.87 -7.56 -20.91
C VAL A 32 12.55 -6.13 -20.49
N VAL A 33 12.48 -5.22 -21.46
CA VAL A 33 12.11 -3.82 -21.20
C VAL A 33 10.59 -3.71 -21.10
N ILE A 34 10.08 -3.32 -19.93
CA ILE A 34 8.66 -2.97 -19.73
C ILE A 34 8.41 -1.60 -20.35
N PRO A 35 7.53 -1.50 -21.39
CA PRO A 35 7.26 -0.24 -22.08
C PRO A 35 6.73 0.86 -21.16
N LYS A 36 7.04 2.11 -21.50
CA LYS A 36 6.63 3.28 -20.70
C LYS A 36 5.11 3.35 -20.52
N GLU A 37 4.35 2.97 -21.56
CA GLU A 37 2.89 2.94 -21.54
C GLU A 37 2.35 1.96 -20.49
N ILE A 38 2.94 0.73 -20.44
CA ILE A 38 2.59 -0.28 -19.44
C ILE A 38 3.00 0.21 -18.05
N ARG A 39 4.23 0.71 -17.89
CA ARG A 39 4.71 1.24 -16.60
C ARG A 39 3.80 2.35 -16.08
N ARG A 40 3.37 3.27 -16.95
CA ARG A 40 2.45 4.36 -16.58
C ARG A 40 1.09 3.83 -16.16
N THR A 41 0.50 2.92 -16.94
CA THR A 41 -0.84 2.35 -16.65
C THR A 41 -0.83 1.53 -15.36
N MET A 42 0.26 0.78 -15.12
CA MET A 42 0.43 -0.06 -13.94
C MET A 42 1.11 0.68 -12.78
N ARG A 43 1.43 1.98 -12.94
CA ARG A 43 2.16 2.80 -11.96
C ARG A 43 3.47 2.14 -11.48
N ILE A 44 4.19 1.51 -12.41
CA ILE A 44 5.51 0.92 -12.16
C ILE A 44 6.55 2.01 -12.40
N ARG A 45 7.33 2.35 -11.38
CA ARG A 45 8.40 3.36 -11.41
C ARG A 45 9.76 2.70 -11.38
N GLU A 46 10.81 3.47 -11.59
CA GLU A 46 12.17 3.02 -11.34
C GLU A 46 12.31 2.62 -9.86
N GLY A 47 12.99 1.50 -9.59
CA GLY A 47 13.12 0.96 -8.25
C GLY A 47 11.88 0.23 -7.71
N THR A 48 10.72 0.21 -8.42
CA THR A 48 9.56 -0.58 -7.97
C THR A 48 9.92 -2.07 -7.95
N PRO A 49 9.88 -2.74 -6.79
CA PRO A 49 10.14 -4.18 -6.73
C PRO A 49 9.01 -4.95 -7.41
N LEU A 50 9.39 -5.91 -8.25
CA LEU A 50 8.45 -6.79 -8.93
C LEU A 50 8.78 -8.24 -8.60
N GLU A 51 7.78 -8.95 -8.14
CA GLU A 51 7.85 -10.40 -7.95
C GLU A 51 7.50 -11.09 -9.27
N ILE A 52 8.23 -12.16 -9.58
CA ILE A 52 8.09 -12.91 -10.82
C ILE A 52 7.45 -14.26 -10.53
N TYR A 53 6.30 -14.49 -11.11
CA TYR A 53 5.61 -15.78 -11.09
C TYR A 53 5.71 -16.46 -12.45
N THR A 54 5.66 -17.78 -12.45
CA THR A 54 5.54 -18.60 -13.67
C THR A 54 4.30 -19.48 -13.57
N SER A 55 3.52 -19.57 -14.65
CA SER A 55 2.40 -20.50 -14.75
C SER A 55 2.85 -21.82 -15.42
N VAL A 56 2.04 -22.86 -15.26
CA VAL A 56 2.23 -24.16 -15.94
C VAL A 56 2.06 -24.04 -17.45
N ASP A 57 1.37 -22.99 -17.92
CA ASP A 57 1.12 -22.73 -19.35
C ASP A 57 2.25 -21.92 -20.00
N GLY A 58 3.36 -21.69 -19.27
CA GLY A 58 4.55 -21.00 -19.78
C GLY A 58 4.46 -19.48 -19.75
N GLU A 59 3.56 -18.91 -18.96
CA GLU A 59 3.48 -17.47 -18.75
C GLU A 59 4.48 -17.00 -17.70
N VAL A 60 5.00 -15.79 -17.88
CA VAL A 60 5.78 -15.06 -16.88
C VAL A 60 4.97 -13.85 -16.44
N ILE A 61 4.61 -13.81 -15.17
CA ILE A 61 3.73 -12.80 -14.60
C ILE A 61 4.53 -11.95 -13.62
N PHE A 62 4.55 -10.63 -13.85
CA PHE A 62 5.14 -9.67 -12.93
C PHE A 62 4.05 -9.06 -12.07
N ARG A 63 4.22 -9.12 -10.76
CA ARG A 63 3.37 -8.41 -9.79
C ARG A 63 4.20 -7.40 -9.02
N LYS A 64 3.60 -6.28 -8.66
CA LYS A 64 4.24 -5.40 -7.70
C LYS A 64 4.37 -6.14 -6.37
N TYR A 65 5.59 -6.18 -5.86
CA TYR A 65 5.84 -6.71 -4.54
C TYR A 65 5.45 -5.67 -3.49
N SER A 66 4.64 -6.08 -2.52
CA SER A 66 4.19 -5.23 -1.42
C SER A 66 4.58 -5.88 -0.10
N PRO A 67 5.69 -5.45 0.54
CA PRO A 67 6.08 -5.97 1.86
C PRO A 67 4.97 -5.80 2.91
N VAL A 68 4.23 -4.69 2.85
CA VAL A 68 3.10 -4.44 3.75
C VAL A 68 1.97 -5.44 3.48
N GLY A 69 1.76 -5.84 2.24
CA GLY A 69 0.78 -6.86 1.84
C GLY A 69 1.06 -8.23 2.46
N GLU A 70 2.33 -8.62 2.58
CA GLU A 70 2.77 -9.87 3.22
C GLU A 70 2.33 -9.98 4.69
N ILE A 71 2.27 -8.86 5.38
CA ILE A 71 1.87 -8.76 6.80
C ILE A 71 0.42 -8.30 6.99
N SER A 72 -0.44 -8.49 5.97
CA SER A 72 -1.83 -8.01 5.98
C SER A 72 -2.64 -8.49 7.21
N GLY A 73 -2.44 -9.73 7.65
CA GLY A 73 -3.07 -10.26 8.86
C GLY A 73 -2.69 -9.49 10.13
N THR A 74 -1.40 -9.14 10.27
CA THR A 74 -0.92 -8.30 11.38
C THR A 74 -1.43 -6.86 11.22
N ALA A 75 -1.48 -6.34 9.99
CA ALA A 75 -1.98 -5.01 9.70
C ALA A 75 -3.46 -4.84 10.10
N ASP A 76 -4.30 -5.85 9.83
CA ASP A 76 -5.72 -5.84 10.25
C ASP A 76 -5.86 -5.79 11.77
N GLN A 77 -5.11 -6.62 12.50
CA GLN A 77 -5.13 -6.62 13.96
C GLN A 77 -4.65 -5.28 14.54
N TYR A 78 -3.60 -4.72 13.94
CA TYR A 78 -3.04 -3.45 14.41
C TYR A 78 -3.97 -2.26 14.09
N ALA A 79 -4.61 -2.26 12.93
CA ALA A 79 -5.64 -1.27 12.60
C ALA A 79 -6.79 -1.27 13.63
N ASP A 80 -7.19 -2.46 14.10
CA ASP A 80 -8.21 -2.61 15.14
C ASP A 80 -7.75 -2.04 16.49
N VAL A 81 -6.51 -2.29 16.88
CA VAL A 81 -5.90 -1.71 18.09
C VAL A 81 -5.86 -0.18 17.99
N LEU A 82 -5.38 0.36 16.86
CA LEU A 82 -5.32 1.81 16.65
C LEU A 82 -6.70 2.46 16.73
N TYR A 83 -7.72 1.83 16.12
CA TYR A 83 -9.10 2.31 16.19
C TYR A 83 -9.62 2.31 17.62
N LYS A 84 -9.44 1.20 18.35
CA LYS A 84 -9.89 1.07 19.75
C LYS A 84 -9.24 2.09 20.70
N VAL A 85 -7.95 2.35 20.51
CA VAL A 85 -7.20 3.29 21.34
C VAL A 85 -7.39 4.73 20.86
N GLY A 86 -7.33 4.98 19.56
CA GLY A 86 -7.40 6.31 18.96
C GLY A 86 -8.82 6.86 18.83
N GLY A 87 -9.83 5.98 18.73
CA GLY A 87 -11.23 6.35 18.53
C GLY A 87 -11.55 6.90 17.13
N MET A 88 -10.60 6.81 16.19
CA MET A 88 -10.74 7.27 14.82
C MET A 88 -10.61 6.10 13.83
N PRO A 89 -11.43 6.07 12.75
CA PRO A 89 -11.25 5.11 11.69
C PRO A 89 -9.79 5.11 11.20
N THR A 90 -9.21 3.92 11.11
CA THR A 90 -7.80 3.74 10.76
C THR A 90 -7.70 2.86 9.54
N VAL A 91 -6.84 3.25 8.60
CA VAL A 91 -6.47 2.44 7.43
C VAL A 91 -4.95 2.32 7.35
N ILE A 92 -4.50 1.18 6.86
CA ILE A 92 -3.11 0.92 6.53
C ILE A 92 -3.09 0.60 5.04
N CYS A 93 -2.21 1.23 4.30
CA CYS A 93 -2.06 1.02 2.87
C CYS A 93 -0.62 0.64 2.52
N ASP A 94 -0.46 -0.06 1.43
CA ASP A 94 0.80 -0.11 0.71
C ASP A 94 0.95 1.15 -0.17
N ARG A 95 1.82 1.12 -1.16
CA ARG A 95 2.07 2.26 -2.05
C ARG A 95 0.91 2.56 -3.01
N ASP A 96 0.00 1.59 -3.19
CA ASP A 96 -1.04 1.66 -4.22
C ASP A 96 -2.47 1.48 -3.67
N HIS A 97 -2.64 0.60 -2.64
CA HIS A 97 -3.97 0.17 -2.17
C HIS A 97 -4.06 0.10 -0.64
N VAL A 98 -5.28 0.22 -0.16
CA VAL A 98 -5.60 -0.05 1.26
C VAL A 98 -5.58 -1.55 1.51
N ILE A 99 -4.75 -2.00 2.47
CA ILE A 99 -4.57 -3.41 2.82
C ILE A 99 -5.26 -3.79 4.14
N ALA A 100 -5.47 -2.84 5.04
CA ALA A 100 -6.16 -3.08 6.30
C ALA A 100 -6.98 -1.86 6.73
N ALA A 101 -8.10 -2.11 7.43
CA ALA A 101 -8.97 -1.05 7.91
C ALA A 101 -9.74 -1.46 9.16
N SER A 102 -9.95 -0.50 10.08
CA SER A 102 -10.84 -0.64 11.23
C SER A 102 -11.57 0.68 11.53
N GLY A 103 -12.77 0.58 12.12
CA GLY A 103 -13.63 1.74 12.38
C GLY A 103 -14.35 2.30 11.16
N ILE A 104 -14.22 1.65 10.00
CA ILE A 104 -14.91 1.96 8.75
C ILE A 104 -15.31 0.64 8.08
N GLN A 105 -16.36 0.67 7.23
CA GLN A 105 -16.78 -0.54 6.52
C GLN A 105 -15.67 -1.03 5.58
N LYS A 106 -15.13 -2.20 5.84
CA LYS A 106 -14.01 -2.77 5.06
C LYS A 106 -14.32 -2.81 3.56
N LYS A 107 -15.55 -3.15 3.15
CA LYS A 107 -16.00 -3.19 1.74
C LYS A 107 -15.90 -1.85 1.02
N GLU A 108 -15.91 -0.74 1.76
CA GLU A 108 -15.81 0.60 1.19
C GLU A 108 -14.37 1.02 0.90
N VAL A 109 -13.40 0.45 1.59
CA VAL A 109 -12.02 0.94 1.58
C VAL A 109 -10.99 -0.11 1.20
N LEU A 110 -11.16 -1.40 1.55
CA LEU A 110 -10.18 -2.44 1.24
C LEU A 110 -9.96 -2.56 -0.27
N GLU A 111 -8.71 -2.75 -0.65
CA GLU A 111 -8.26 -2.86 -2.05
C GLU A 111 -8.52 -1.62 -2.92
N ARG A 112 -9.10 -0.55 -2.33
CA ARG A 112 -9.20 0.71 -3.04
C ARG A 112 -7.85 1.38 -3.17
N ARG A 113 -7.70 2.10 -4.27
CA ARG A 113 -6.49 2.85 -4.57
C ARG A 113 -6.31 4.02 -3.62
N VAL A 114 -5.07 4.27 -3.27
CA VAL A 114 -4.68 5.52 -2.63
C VAL A 114 -4.81 6.67 -3.62
N SER A 115 -5.13 7.87 -3.12
CA SER A 115 -5.23 9.06 -3.95
C SER A 115 -3.85 9.54 -4.41
N SER A 116 -3.80 10.30 -5.51
CA SER A 116 -2.55 10.91 -5.97
C SER A 116 -1.92 11.82 -4.92
N SER A 117 -2.74 12.52 -4.14
CA SER A 117 -2.26 13.39 -3.05
C SER A 117 -1.57 12.59 -1.94
N LEU A 118 -2.07 11.38 -1.63
CA LEU A 118 -1.41 10.49 -0.69
C LEU A 118 -0.13 9.89 -1.29
N GLU A 119 -0.16 9.48 -2.57
CA GLU A 119 1.03 9.00 -3.27
C GLU A 119 2.17 10.03 -3.20
N ASP A 120 1.88 11.30 -3.53
CA ASP A 120 2.87 12.38 -3.49
C ASP A 120 3.43 12.61 -2.08
N LEU A 121 2.57 12.52 -1.05
CA LEU A 121 2.98 12.65 0.35
C LEU A 121 3.94 11.53 0.77
N ILE A 122 3.56 10.30 0.45
CA ILE A 122 4.34 9.09 0.74
C ILE A 122 5.70 9.18 0.04
N GLU A 123 5.73 9.53 -1.25
CA GLU A 123 6.98 9.64 -2.02
C GLU A 123 7.94 10.69 -1.47
N GLN A 124 7.38 11.80 -0.99
CA GLN A 124 8.16 12.83 -0.32
C GLN A 124 8.61 12.42 1.09
N ARG A 125 8.25 11.22 1.55
CA ARG A 125 8.55 10.71 2.91
C ARG A 125 8.06 11.65 4.01
N LYS A 126 6.94 12.32 3.76
CA LYS A 126 6.36 13.30 4.69
C LYS A 126 5.21 12.71 5.45
N SER A 127 5.11 13.08 6.72
CA SER A 127 3.91 12.88 7.52
C SER A 127 2.95 14.05 7.35
N LEU A 128 1.65 13.77 7.49
CA LEU A 128 0.61 14.80 7.53
C LEU A 128 -0.01 14.78 8.92
N TYR A 129 -0.05 15.95 9.55
CA TYR A 129 -0.74 16.16 10.82
C TYR A 129 -1.65 17.37 10.64
N ARG A 130 -2.94 17.11 10.56
CA ARG A 130 -3.91 18.13 10.20
C ARG A 130 -4.18 19.09 11.35
N THR A 131 -4.04 20.36 11.09
CA THR A 131 -4.51 21.45 11.96
C THR A 131 -5.95 21.85 11.57
N ALA A 132 -6.64 22.62 12.43
CA ALA A 132 -8.01 23.06 12.18
C ALA A 132 -8.19 23.76 10.83
N ASP A 133 -7.21 24.58 10.43
CA ASP A 133 -7.19 25.32 9.16
C ASP A 133 -6.28 24.65 8.10
N GLY A 134 -5.85 23.40 8.35
CA GLY A 134 -4.90 22.69 7.51
C GLY A 134 -5.48 22.12 6.22
N ILE A 135 -4.58 21.66 5.36
CA ILE A 135 -4.92 21.05 4.06
C ILE A 135 -5.82 19.85 4.28
N LYS A 136 -6.95 19.83 3.57
CA LYS A 136 -7.85 18.69 3.51
C LYS A 136 -7.36 17.72 2.44
N MET A 137 -7.12 16.49 2.81
CA MET A 137 -6.69 15.43 1.90
C MET A 137 -7.60 14.22 2.06
N ASN A 138 -8.22 13.77 0.95
CA ASN A 138 -8.89 12.50 0.88
C ASN A 138 -7.85 11.46 0.45
N PRO A 139 -7.42 10.56 1.34
CA PRO A 139 -6.29 9.68 1.06
C PRO A 139 -6.64 8.48 0.17
N ILE A 140 -7.93 8.19 -0.02
CA ILE A 140 -8.42 7.01 -0.74
C ILE A 140 -9.33 7.45 -1.88
N GLU A 141 -9.13 6.94 -3.08
CA GLU A 141 -9.95 7.25 -4.24
C GLU A 141 -11.42 6.84 -4.02
N GLY A 142 -12.33 7.80 -4.23
CA GLY A 142 -13.78 7.58 -4.15
C GLY A 142 -14.32 7.36 -2.73
N VAL A 143 -13.54 7.70 -1.70
CA VAL A 143 -13.96 7.64 -0.29
C VAL A 143 -13.99 9.06 0.27
N ASP A 144 -15.16 9.46 0.75
CA ASP A 144 -15.35 10.80 1.34
C ASP A 144 -14.96 10.77 2.84
N ARG A 145 -13.67 10.69 3.08
CA ARG A 145 -13.02 10.76 4.38
C ARG A 145 -11.73 11.55 4.27
N PHE A 146 -11.43 12.31 5.30
CA PHE A 146 -10.23 13.14 5.36
C PHE A 146 -9.15 12.50 6.22
N ALA A 147 -7.91 12.59 5.79
CA ALA A 147 -6.78 12.23 6.63
C ALA A 147 -6.62 13.27 7.75
N VAL A 148 -6.60 12.81 9.00
CA VAL A 148 -6.31 13.62 10.20
C VAL A 148 -4.84 13.50 10.54
N ALA A 149 -4.32 12.29 10.52
CA ALA A 149 -2.90 11.99 10.68
C ALA A 149 -2.49 10.92 9.69
N CYS A 150 -1.31 11.05 9.12
CA CYS A 150 -0.70 10.08 8.21
C CYS A 150 0.80 10.04 8.47
N ALA A 151 1.36 8.85 8.61
CA ALA A 151 2.80 8.64 8.67
C ALA A 151 3.23 7.55 7.67
N PRO A 152 4.30 7.77 6.88
CA PRO A 152 4.82 6.80 5.95
C PRO A 152 5.48 5.63 6.69
N ILE A 153 5.30 4.41 6.17
CA ILE A 153 5.97 3.21 6.64
C ILE A 153 7.31 3.09 5.89
N MET A 154 8.40 3.20 6.62
CA MET A 154 9.75 3.17 6.08
C MET A 154 10.45 1.87 6.49
N ALA A 155 11.01 1.14 5.52
CA ALA A 155 11.88 -0.02 5.75
C ALA A 155 13.04 0.02 4.76
N ASP A 156 14.26 -0.27 5.20
CA ASP A 156 15.50 -0.29 4.40
C ASP A 156 15.74 1.00 3.59
N GLY A 157 15.29 2.13 4.12
CA GLY A 157 15.38 3.42 3.43
C GLY A 157 14.33 3.68 2.37
N ASP A 158 13.46 2.72 2.08
CA ASP A 158 12.37 2.85 1.12
C ASP A 158 11.01 3.04 1.80
N VAL A 159 10.10 3.74 1.11
CA VAL A 159 8.71 3.86 1.54
C VAL A 159 7.92 2.65 1.06
N ASN A 160 7.24 1.96 1.97
CA ASN A 160 6.45 0.78 1.65
C ASN A 160 4.93 0.99 1.76
N GLY A 161 4.51 2.08 2.37
CA GLY A 161 3.10 2.39 2.56
C GLY A 161 2.87 3.52 3.57
N ALA A 162 1.70 3.55 4.17
CA ALA A 162 1.37 4.52 5.21
C ALA A 162 0.33 3.98 6.21
N VAL A 163 0.37 4.53 7.42
CA VAL A 163 -0.68 4.41 8.42
C VAL A 163 -1.45 5.72 8.47
N ILE A 164 -2.78 5.67 8.42
CA ILE A 164 -3.63 6.84 8.27
C ILE A 164 -4.82 6.74 9.23
N MET A 165 -5.06 7.79 10.00
CA MET A 165 -6.30 7.97 10.75
C MET A 165 -7.21 8.95 10.02
N LEU A 166 -8.48 8.60 9.93
CA LEU A 166 -9.49 9.28 9.11
C LEU A 166 -10.54 9.98 9.97
N SER A 167 -11.18 10.99 9.40
CA SER A 167 -12.39 11.61 9.94
C SER A 167 -13.39 11.93 8.83
N ASP A 168 -14.68 11.89 9.15
CA ASP A 168 -15.76 12.40 8.33
C ASP A 168 -16.00 13.90 8.55
N LYS A 169 -15.38 14.47 9.60
CA LYS A 169 -15.52 15.88 9.95
C LYS A 169 -14.45 16.72 9.26
N GLU A 170 -14.88 17.72 8.54
CA GLU A 170 -13.99 18.63 7.82
C GLU A 170 -13.03 19.41 8.73
N ASN A 171 -13.37 19.64 9.99
CA ASN A 171 -12.60 20.47 10.91
C ASN A 171 -11.91 19.67 12.02
N SER A 172 -11.71 18.35 11.82
CA SER A 172 -10.96 17.55 12.79
C SER A 172 -9.48 17.92 12.75
N ALA A 173 -8.95 18.40 13.85
CA ALA A 173 -7.51 18.58 14.06
C ALA A 173 -6.91 17.34 14.72
N VAL A 174 -5.62 17.10 14.45
CA VAL A 174 -4.86 16.05 15.13
C VAL A 174 -4.56 16.49 16.56
N ASP A 175 -4.63 15.54 17.49
CA ASP A 175 -4.08 15.68 18.84
C ASP A 175 -2.75 14.93 18.98
N ASP A 176 -2.00 15.20 20.04
CA ASP A 176 -0.70 14.56 20.27
C ASP A 176 -0.80 13.04 20.42
N LYS A 177 -1.91 12.54 20.95
CA LYS A 177 -2.17 11.11 21.06
C LYS A 177 -2.32 10.46 19.69
N THR A 178 -3.13 11.03 18.82
CA THR A 178 -3.35 10.55 17.46
C THR A 178 -2.06 10.56 16.65
N LYS A 179 -1.28 11.63 16.78
CA LYS A 179 0.04 11.76 16.17
C LYS A 179 0.97 10.63 16.62
N ALA A 180 1.13 10.46 17.93
CA ALA A 180 2.01 9.43 18.50
C ALA A 180 1.60 8.01 18.08
N LEU A 181 0.29 7.72 18.03
CA LEU A 181 -0.23 6.42 17.62
C LEU A 181 0.12 6.10 16.16
N VAL A 182 -0.06 7.06 15.25
CA VAL A 182 0.22 6.87 13.82
C VAL A 182 1.72 6.72 13.59
N GLU A 183 2.56 7.53 14.26
CA GLU A 183 4.02 7.43 14.17
C GLU A 183 4.53 6.09 14.72
N ALA A 184 4.07 5.68 15.90
CA ALA A 184 4.47 4.41 16.50
C ALA A 184 4.07 3.21 15.63
N ALA A 185 2.88 3.24 15.05
CA ALA A 185 2.42 2.20 14.14
C ALA A 185 3.27 2.14 12.85
N ALA A 186 3.56 3.28 12.24
CA ALA A 186 4.40 3.34 11.04
C ALA A 186 5.81 2.81 11.31
N MET A 187 6.41 3.17 12.44
CA MET A 187 7.70 2.65 12.88
C MET A 187 7.67 1.15 13.14
N TYR A 188 6.61 0.66 13.79
CA TYR A 188 6.45 -0.78 14.05
C TYR A 188 6.43 -1.58 12.75
N PHE A 189 5.60 -1.16 11.79
CA PHE A 189 5.53 -1.84 10.49
C PHE A 189 6.84 -1.76 9.71
N GLY A 190 7.55 -0.63 9.77
CA GLY A 190 8.88 -0.51 9.18
C GLY A 190 9.84 -1.56 9.74
N LYS A 191 9.89 -1.69 11.06
CA LYS A 191 10.75 -2.69 11.72
C LYS A 191 10.36 -4.14 11.37
N GLN A 192 9.07 -4.44 11.32
CA GLN A 192 8.61 -5.78 10.93
C GLN A 192 9.04 -6.19 9.52
N MET A 193 9.23 -5.23 8.62
CA MET A 193 9.67 -5.48 7.24
C MET A 193 11.19 -5.61 7.11
N GLU A 194 11.96 -4.97 7.99
CA GLU A 194 13.43 -5.10 8.03
C GLU A 194 13.86 -6.49 8.56
N ASP A 195 13.00 -7.17 9.33
CA ASP A 195 13.29 -8.46 9.97
C ASP A 195 12.87 -9.68 9.12
N VAL A 196 12.34 -9.47 7.90
CA VAL A 196 11.88 -10.52 6.96
C VAL A 196 12.88 -10.72 5.82
#